data_27237d89f1243aa23f93a5ac688ae90a
#
_entry.id   27237d89f1243aa23f93a5ac688ae90a
#
_cell.length_a   1.000
_cell.length_b   1.000
_cell.length_c   1.000
_cell.angle_alpha   90.00
_cell.angle_beta   90.00
_cell.angle_gamma   90.00
#
_symmetry.space_group_name_H-M   'P 1'
#
loop_
_entity.id
_entity.type
_entity.pdbx_description
1 polymer ?
#
loop_
_entity_poly.entity_id
_entity_poly.type
_entity_poly.pdbx_seq_one_letter_code
_entity_poly.pdbx_strand_id
1 'polypeptide(L)'
;MLHSKQLSHQTPINSVLGIGLMASAMFCFAIVDTLAKLLTDSFHPLQIVWMRQLGLFVGVAVYLIVRGPSALKSANPFLQIVRGAAAALSATLFIFGIAHIALTDATAITFVAPLFVTILGATVLREPVGIRRWSAVFVGFVGTIIIVRPGFESFHPAYFLIFTAAFLFAVRQVVSRHLSNMDKTATTVAYTAFASFLMIGVFQPAVWITPQTGVHIAMIFLMATLGGAGEFLVIKSLEMASSVSVAPMHYTMIIWTSLYGFLIFDKIPDTLFWVGTILIIMSGLYVLARGKKN
;
A
#
# COMPACT_ATOMS: atom_id res chain seq x y z
N MET A 1 -3.89 -26.61 35.90
CA MET A 1 -4.02 -25.22 36.41
C MET A 1 -2.66 -24.54 36.33
N LEU A 2 -2.57 -23.30 35.85
CA LEU A 2 -1.36 -22.48 35.62
C LEU A 2 -0.78 -22.57 34.20
N HIS A 3 -1.51 -22.03 33.18
CA HIS A 3 -0.86 -21.42 31.96
C HIS A 3 -1.83 -20.49 31.22
N SER A 4 -2.63 -19.72 31.94
CA SER A 4 -3.58 -18.75 31.41
C SER A 4 -3.26 -17.34 31.93
N LYS A 5 -2.00 -16.88 31.79
CA LYS A 5 -1.66 -15.47 32.10
C LYS A 5 -0.38 -15.13 31.35
N GLN A 6 -0.53 -14.52 30.19
CA GLN A 6 0.32 -13.46 29.65
C GLN A 6 -0.13 -13.06 28.22
N LEU A 7 -1.43 -12.77 28.04
CA LEU A 7 -1.79 -11.74 27.08
C LEU A 7 -1.67 -10.43 27.87
N SER A 8 -0.47 -9.93 28.01
CA SER A 8 -0.25 -8.59 28.51
C SER A 8 -0.92 -7.65 27.51
N HIS A 9 -2.05 -7.06 27.93
CA HIS A 9 -2.55 -5.82 27.39
C HIS A 9 -1.40 -4.80 27.53
N GLN A 10 -0.52 -4.74 26.56
CA GLN A 10 0.30 -3.55 26.37
C GLN A 10 -0.67 -2.42 26.04
N THR A 11 -1.06 -1.68 27.06
CA THR A 11 -1.70 -0.39 26.92
C THR A 11 -0.86 0.41 25.92
N PRO A 12 -1.47 0.94 24.86
CA PRO A 12 -0.73 1.69 23.82
C PRO A 12 -0.11 2.92 24.48
N ILE A 13 1.20 2.89 24.65
CA ILE A 13 1.98 3.90 25.39
C ILE A 13 1.86 5.28 24.75
N ASN A 14 1.43 5.38 23.48
CA ASN A 14 1.16 6.65 22.82
C ASN A 14 0.31 6.45 21.54
N SER A 15 -0.96 6.08 21.68
CA SER A 15 -1.86 5.92 20.51
C SER A 15 -1.93 7.17 19.63
N VAL A 16 -1.86 8.36 20.22
CA VAL A 16 -1.89 9.64 19.50
C VAL A 16 -0.64 9.80 18.62
N LEU A 17 0.54 9.46 19.17
CA LEU A 17 1.79 9.50 18.40
C LEU A 17 1.76 8.48 17.26
N GLY A 18 1.29 7.26 17.48
CA GLY A 18 1.13 6.24 16.44
C GLY A 18 0.20 6.70 15.32
N ILE A 19 -0.93 7.34 15.65
CA ILE A 19 -1.87 7.92 14.68
C ILE A 19 -1.18 9.03 13.87
N GLY A 20 -0.46 9.93 14.54
CA GLY A 20 0.30 11.00 13.88
C GLY A 20 1.37 10.48 12.93
N LEU A 21 2.13 9.45 13.33
CA LEU A 21 3.14 8.81 12.48
C LEU A 21 2.52 8.16 11.23
N MET A 22 1.34 7.50 11.37
CA MET A 22 0.64 6.93 10.22
C MET A 22 0.14 8.02 9.26
N ALA A 23 -0.44 9.10 9.77
CA ALA A 23 -0.87 10.23 8.94
C ALA A 23 0.32 10.87 8.19
N SER A 24 1.47 11.02 8.86
CA SER A 24 2.71 11.49 8.23
C SER A 24 3.24 10.54 7.16
N ALA A 25 3.12 9.23 7.37
CA ALA A 25 3.47 8.22 6.36
C ALA A 25 2.57 8.36 5.11
N MET A 26 1.26 8.55 5.29
CA MET A 26 0.33 8.74 4.17
C MET A 26 0.62 10.03 3.40
N PHE A 27 1.01 11.09 4.09
CA PHE A 27 1.50 12.32 3.46
C PHE A 27 2.75 12.05 2.60
N CYS A 28 3.75 11.35 3.14
CA CYS A 28 4.94 10.96 2.38
C CYS A 28 4.59 10.13 1.14
N PHE A 29 3.70 9.13 1.29
CA PHE A 29 3.31 8.28 0.17
C PHE A 29 2.52 9.04 -0.89
N ALA A 30 1.69 10.01 -0.51
CA ALA A 30 1.00 10.85 -1.49
C ALA A 30 1.99 11.68 -2.33
N ILE A 31 3.06 12.21 -1.73
CA ILE A 31 4.15 12.88 -2.46
C ILE A 31 4.85 11.88 -3.39
N VAL A 32 5.20 10.71 -2.87
CA VAL A 32 5.86 9.64 -3.64
C VAL A 32 5.04 9.26 -4.88
N ASP A 33 3.74 9.08 -4.73
CA ASP A 33 2.86 8.69 -5.85
C ASP A 33 2.66 9.84 -6.83
N THR A 34 2.66 11.09 -6.35
CA THR A 34 2.62 12.30 -7.19
C THR A 34 3.90 12.44 -8.02
N LEU A 35 5.07 12.26 -7.38
CA LEU A 35 6.36 12.27 -8.09
C LEU A 35 6.44 11.12 -9.10
N ALA A 36 5.97 9.94 -8.71
CA ALA A 36 5.91 8.80 -9.61
C ALA A 36 5.05 9.10 -10.85
N LYS A 37 3.89 9.74 -10.68
CA LYS A 37 3.03 10.15 -11.79
C LYS A 37 3.72 11.18 -12.69
N LEU A 38 4.38 12.20 -12.15
CA LEU A 38 5.13 13.18 -12.93
C LEU A 38 6.27 12.52 -13.73
N LEU A 39 6.91 11.51 -13.16
CA LEU A 39 8.00 10.79 -13.83
C LEU A 39 7.50 9.85 -14.94
N THR A 40 6.20 9.50 -15.00
CA THR A 40 5.66 8.64 -16.08
C THR A 40 5.70 9.29 -17.45
N ASP A 41 5.84 10.61 -17.53
CA ASP A 41 5.99 11.33 -18.79
C ASP A 41 7.40 11.17 -19.41
N SER A 42 8.40 10.79 -18.61
CA SER A 42 9.81 10.74 -19.03
C SER A 42 10.46 9.37 -18.87
N PHE A 43 9.91 8.51 -18.03
CA PHE A 43 10.50 7.21 -17.69
C PHE A 43 9.49 6.08 -17.79
N HIS A 44 9.99 4.90 -18.12
CA HIS A 44 9.17 3.70 -18.15
C HIS A 44 8.67 3.34 -16.73
N PRO A 45 7.38 2.93 -16.54
CA PRO A 45 6.83 2.60 -15.24
C PRO A 45 7.66 1.60 -14.42
N LEU A 46 8.25 0.57 -15.05
CA LEU A 46 9.13 -0.38 -14.36
C LEU A 46 10.37 0.30 -13.77
N GLN A 47 10.94 1.30 -14.45
CA GLN A 47 12.08 2.05 -13.95
C GLN A 47 11.68 2.90 -12.75
N ILE A 48 10.52 3.55 -12.79
CA ILE A 48 10.00 4.36 -11.69
C ILE A 48 9.77 3.49 -10.43
N VAL A 49 9.14 2.31 -10.59
CA VAL A 49 8.94 1.38 -9.47
C VAL A 49 10.28 0.96 -8.86
N TRP A 50 11.26 0.64 -9.70
CA TRP A 50 12.60 0.23 -9.23
C TRP A 50 13.30 1.36 -8.47
N MET A 51 13.30 2.58 -9.01
CA MET A 51 13.85 3.77 -8.35
C MET A 51 13.14 4.08 -7.02
N ARG A 52 11.83 3.95 -6.96
CA ARG A 52 11.04 4.08 -5.73
C ARG A 52 11.50 3.11 -4.63
N GLN A 53 11.87 1.89 -4.99
CA GLN A 53 12.30 0.86 -4.05
C GLN A 53 13.73 1.04 -3.52
N LEU A 54 14.53 1.89 -4.17
CA LEU A 54 15.92 2.14 -3.75
C LEU A 54 16.03 2.59 -2.29
N GLY A 55 15.15 3.48 -1.83
CA GLY A 55 15.19 3.96 -0.44
C GLY A 55 14.98 2.84 0.57
N LEU A 56 13.99 1.97 0.32
CA LEU A 56 13.73 0.81 1.19
C LEU A 56 14.89 -0.20 1.11
N PHE A 57 15.39 -0.48 -0.09
CA PHE A 57 16.50 -1.41 -0.31
C PHE A 57 17.79 -0.94 0.41
N VAL A 58 18.15 0.34 0.26
CA VAL A 58 19.30 0.93 0.94
C VAL A 58 19.11 0.89 2.47
N GLY A 59 17.92 1.25 2.97
CA GLY A 59 17.61 1.19 4.39
C GLY A 59 17.74 -0.23 4.97
N VAL A 60 17.27 -1.23 4.24
CA VAL A 60 17.43 -2.65 4.62
C VAL A 60 18.90 -3.09 4.53
N ALA A 61 19.63 -2.70 3.48
CA ALA A 61 21.05 -3.01 3.35
C ALA A 61 21.86 -2.47 4.53
N VAL A 62 21.64 -1.22 4.91
CA VAL A 62 22.27 -0.60 6.11
C VAL A 62 21.88 -1.37 7.37
N TYR A 63 20.60 -1.71 7.54
CA TYR A 63 20.14 -2.50 8.68
C TYR A 63 20.85 -3.85 8.79
N LEU A 64 21.04 -4.55 7.66
CA LEU A 64 21.73 -5.85 7.63
C LEU A 64 23.23 -5.72 7.91
N ILE A 65 23.89 -4.65 7.46
CA ILE A 65 25.29 -4.36 7.78
C ILE A 65 25.46 -4.16 9.30
N VAL A 66 24.53 -3.43 9.93
CA VAL A 66 24.61 -3.08 11.36
C VAL A 66 24.19 -4.25 12.27
N ARG A 67 23.13 -4.98 11.91
CA ARG A 67 22.52 -6.04 12.75
C ARG A 67 22.89 -7.45 12.33
N GLY A 68 23.59 -7.59 11.22
CA GLY A 68 23.98 -8.88 10.64
C GLY A 68 22.88 -9.58 9.85
N PRO A 69 23.23 -10.63 9.10
CA PRO A 69 22.31 -11.32 8.18
C PRO A 69 21.25 -12.19 8.88
N SER A 70 21.23 -12.24 10.20
CA SER A 70 20.24 -13.01 10.97
C SER A 70 18.80 -12.56 10.71
N ALA A 71 18.60 -11.30 10.28
CA ALA A 71 17.30 -10.76 9.90
C ALA A 71 16.73 -11.42 8.62
N LEU A 72 17.53 -12.13 7.84
CA LEU A 72 17.08 -12.89 6.67
C LEU A 72 16.63 -14.33 7.00
N LYS A 73 16.80 -14.77 8.25
CA LYS A 73 16.30 -16.09 8.68
C LYS A 73 14.79 -16.04 8.82
N SER A 74 14.09 -16.72 7.90
CA SER A 74 12.64 -16.85 7.89
C SER A 74 12.24 -18.30 8.14
N ALA A 75 11.13 -18.51 8.83
CA ALA A 75 10.51 -19.82 9.00
C ALA A 75 9.90 -20.34 7.70
N ASN A 76 9.48 -19.45 6.80
CA ASN A 76 8.93 -19.82 5.49
C ASN A 76 9.40 -18.84 4.39
N PRO A 77 10.63 -19.04 3.84
CA PRO A 77 11.19 -18.18 2.80
C PRO A 77 10.33 -18.11 1.53
N PHE A 78 9.67 -19.21 1.16
CA PHE A 78 8.81 -19.25 -0.02
C PHE A 78 7.63 -18.28 0.09
N LEU A 79 6.92 -18.28 1.21
CA LEU A 79 5.82 -17.33 1.44
C LEU A 79 6.32 -15.88 1.52
N GLN A 80 7.52 -15.64 2.01
CA GLN A 80 8.14 -14.31 1.98
C GLN A 80 8.40 -13.84 0.55
N ILE A 81 8.88 -14.72 -0.32
CA ILE A 81 9.09 -14.41 -1.75
C ILE A 81 7.75 -14.14 -2.44
N VAL A 82 6.73 -14.99 -2.23
CA VAL A 82 5.37 -14.78 -2.78
C VAL A 82 4.81 -13.43 -2.34
N ARG A 83 4.97 -13.08 -1.06
CA ARG A 83 4.57 -11.79 -0.51
C ARG A 83 5.31 -10.61 -1.17
N GLY A 84 6.63 -10.74 -1.32
CA GLY A 84 7.47 -9.74 -1.99
C GLY A 84 7.10 -9.57 -3.46
N ALA A 85 6.84 -10.68 -4.16
CA ALA A 85 6.38 -10.68 -5.54
C ALA A 85 5.01 -9.99 -5.70
N ALA A 86 4.06 -10.30 -4.81
CA ALA A 86 2.75 -9.63 -4.80
C ALA A 86 2.89 -8.13 -4.56
N ALA A 87 3.81 -7.71 -3.66
CA ALA A 87 4.10 -6.30 -3.42
C ALA A 87 4.70 -5.61 -4.66
N ALA A 88 5.68 -6.24 -5.30
CA ALA A 88 6.34 -5.72 -6.49
C ALA A 88 5.36 -5.58 -7.66
N LEU A 89 4.56 -6.60 -7.91
CA LEU A 89 3.59 -6.61 -9.00
C LEU A 89 2.45 -5.61 -8.73
N SER A 90 1.96 -5.52 -7.49
CA SER A 90 0.97 -4.51 -7.09
C SER A 90 1.48 -3.10 -7.35
N ALA A 91 2.70 -2.77 -6.91
CA ALA A 91 3.30 -1.46 -7.16
C ALA A 91 3.50 -1.19 -8.65
N THR A 92 3.91 -2.20 -9.42
CA THR A 92 4.09 -2.09 -10.87
C THR A 92 2.78 -1.76 -11.57
N LEU A 93 1.72 -2.53 -11.30
CA LEU A 93 0.40 -2.29 -11.90
C LEU A 93 -0.18 -0.94 -11.50
N PHE A 94 0.06 -0.50 -10.25
CA PHE A 94 -0.36 0.82 -9.79
C PHE A 94 0.33 1.93 -10.61
N ILE A 95 1.66 1.88 -10.78
CA ILE A 95 2.40 2.89 -11.53
C ILE A 95 2.01 2.87 -13.03
N PHE A 96 1.81 1.69 -13.63
CA PHE A 96 1.26 1.60 -14.99
C PHE A 96 -0.14 2.21 -15.07
N GLY A 97 -0.97 2.01 -14.06
CA GLY A 97 -2.32 2.57 -14.01
C GLY A 97 -2.31 4.09 -13.94
N ILE A 98 -1.55 4.67 -13.01
CA ILE A 98 -1.49 6.14 -12.84
C ILE A 98 -0.82 6.86 -14.03
N ALA A 99 -0.08 6.16 -14.88
CA ALA A 99 0.41 6.73 -16.15
C ALA A 99 -0.75 7.15 -17.07
N HIS A 100 -1.91 6.49 -16.96
CA HIS A 100 -3.03 6.68 -17.89
C HIS A 100 -4.28 7.30 -17.27
N ILE A 101 -4.46 7.21 -15.94
CA ILE A 101 -5.63 7.75 -15.23
C ILE A 101 -5.23 8.76 -14.16
N ALA A 102 -6.21 9.49 -13.63
CA ALA A 102 -5.96 10.46 -12.56
C ALA A 102 -5.46 9.76 -11.29
N LEU A 103 -4.49 10.37 -10.62
CA LEU A 103 -3.91 9.85 -9.38
C LEU A 103 -4.97 9.72 -8.28
N THR A 104 -5.91 10.65 -8.22
CA THR A 104 -7.04 10.63 -7.28
C THR A 104 -7.92 9.40 -7.46
N ASP A 105 -8.29 9.09 -8.71
CA ASP A 105 -9.12 7.92 -9.03
C ASP A 105 -8.40 6.62 -8.67
N ALA A 106 -7.12 6.52 -9.06
CA ALA A 106 -6.29 5.37 -8.72
C ALA A 106 -6.21 5.17 -7.19
N THR A 107 -5.96 6.25 -6.43
CA THR A 107 -5.90 6.20 -4.97
C THR A 107 -7.23 5.75 -4.36
N ALA A 108 -8.36 6.32 -4.82
CA ALA A 108 -9.68 5.94 -4.33
C ALA A 108 -10.00 4.46 -4.58
N ILE A 109 -9.65 3.94 -5.77
CA ILE A 109 -9.88 2.53 -6.10
C ILE A 109 -9.00 1.60 -5.26
N THR A 110 -7.77 1.99 -4.91
CA THR A 110 -6.93 1.16 -4.03
C THR A 110 -7.54 0.93 -2.65
N PHE A 111 -8.42 1.83 -2.19
CA PHE A 111 -9.14 1.63 -0.93
C PHE A 111 -10.18 0.50 -0.95
N VAL A 112 -10.39 -0.15 -2.08
CA VAL A 112 -11.15 -1.41 -2.15
C VAL A 112 -10.34 -2.60 -1.56
N ALA A 113 -9.05 -2.46 -1.35
CA ALA A 113 -8.18 -3.53 -0.84
C ALA A 113 -8.67 -4.17 0.48
N PRO A 114 -9.18 -3.44 1.50
CA PRO A 114 -9.75 -4.06 2.71
C PRO A 114 -10.91 -5.01 2.42
N LEU A 115 -11.66 -4.76 1.35
CA LEU A 115 -12.77 -5.62 0.91
C LEU A 115 -12.23 -6.92 0.33
N PHE A 116 -11.19 -6.85 -0.49
CA PHE A 116 -10.47 -8.03 -0.96
C PHE A 116 -9.83 -8.82 0.19
N VAL A 117 -9.27 -8.15 1.20
CA VAL A 117 -8.74 -8.82 2.40
C VAL A 117 -9.86 -9.60 3.10
N THR A 118 -11.07 -9.06 3.18
CA THR A 118 -12.24 -9.76 3.76
C THR A 118 -12.63 -10.98 2.93
N ILE A 119 -12.67 -10.86 1.61
CA ILE A 119 -12.99 -11.97 0.69
C ILE A 119 -11.94 -13.08 0.83
N LEU A 120 -10.65 -12.72 0.76
CA LEU A 120 -9.55 -13.68 0.88
C LEU A 120 -9.50 -14.32 2.29
N GLY A 121 -9.80 -13.55 3.34
CA GLY A 121 -9.92 -14.07 4.69
C GLY A 121 -11.00 -15.14 4.80
N ALA A 122 -12.17 -14.90 4.19
CA ALA A 122 -13.27 -15.86 4.18
C ALA A 122 -12.97 -17.10 3.34
N THR A 123 -12.35 -16.94 2.17
CA THR A 123 -12.18 -18.04 1.19
C THR A 123 -10.89 -18.83 1.42
N VAL A 124 -9.76 -18.15 1.66
CA VAL A 124 -8.44 -18.78 1.80
C VAL A 124 -8.16 -19.18 3.25
N LEU A 125 -8.39 -18.26 4.21
CA LEU A 125 -8.18 -18.52 5.64
C LEU A 125 -9.37 -19.19 6.29
N ARG A 126 -10.50 -19.35 5.58
CA ARG A 126 -11.75 -19.95 6.06
C ARG A 126 -12.28 -19.28 7.33
N GLU A 127 -12.05 -17.97 7.45
CA GLU A 127 -12.58 -17.18 8.57
C GLU A 127 -14.10 -17.01 8.44
N PRO A 128 -14.87 -17.15 9.53
CA PRO A 128 -16.29 -16.90 9.48
C PRO A 128 -16.59 -15.43 9.24
N VAL A 129 -17.21 -15.12 8.11
CA VAL A 129 -17.60 -13.75 7.74
C VAL A 129 -19.12 -13.64 7.73
N GLY A 130 -19.67 -12.86 8.67
CA GLY A 130 -21.12 -12.65 8.77
C GLY A 130 -21.68 -11.79 7.65
N ILE A 131 -22.99 -11.91 7.41
CA ILE A 131 -23.73 -11.22 6.34
C ILE A 131 -23.49 -9.70 6.33
N ARG A 132 -23.33 -9.08 7.49
CA ARG A 132 -23.08 -7.63 7.61
C ARG A 132 -21.73 -7.20 7.02
N ARG A 133 -20.69 -8.07 7.06
CA ARG A 133 -19.41 -7.79 6.40
C ARG A 133 -19.54 -7.96 4.88
N TRP A 134 -20.30 -8.96 4.44
CA TRP A 134 -20.59 -9.15 3.03
C TRP A 134 -21.37 -7.99 2.42
N SER A 135 -22.37 -7.43 3.14
CA SER A 135 -23.06 -6.23 2.68
C SER A 135 -22.14 -5.01 2.59
N ALA A 136 -21.21 -4.84 3.54
CA ALA A 136 -20.21 -3.79 3.44
C ALA A 136 -19.29 -3.99 2.22
N VAL A 137 -18.82 -5.21 1.97
CA VAL A 137 -18.03 -5.53 0.75
C VAL A 137 -18.81 -5.13 -0.51
N PHE A 138 -20.08 -5.49 -0.61
CA PHE A 138 -20.93 -5.12 -1.73
C PHE A 138 -21.03 -3.60 -1.91
N VAL A 139 -21.31 -2.84 -0.84
CA VAL A 139 -21.39 -1.37 -0.88
C VAL A 139 -20.07 -0.74 -1.35
N GLY A 140 -18.92 -1.25 -0.89
CA GLY A 140 -17.62 -0.76 -1.33
C GLY A 140 -17.35 -1.01 -2.82
N PHE A 141 -17.76 -2.17 -3.35
CA PHE A 141 -17.67 -2.43 -4.79
C PHE A 141 -18.60 -1.53 -5.60
N VAL A 142 -19.80 -1.23 -5.12
CA VAL A 142 -20.69 -0.23 -5.75
C VAL A 142 -20.00 1.14 -5.80
N GLY A 143 -19.35 1.56 -4.69
CA GLY A 143 -18.55 2.79 -4.67
C GLY A 143 -17.44 2.80 -5.73
N THR A 144 -16.75 1.66 -5.94
CA THR A 144 -15.74 1.54 -6.99
C THR A 144 -16.35 1.69 -8.39
N ILE A 145 -17.51 1.08 -8.67
CA ILE A 145 -18.20 1.20 -9.95
C ILE A 145 -18.61 2.66 -10.22
N ILE A 146 -19.04 3.40 -9.19
CA ILE A 146 -19.38 4.82 -9.32
C ILE A 146 -18.17 5.68 -9.73
N ILE A 147 -16.96 5.35 -9.24
CA ILE A 147 -15.72 6.05 -9.64
C ILE A 147 -15.29 5.65 -11.05
N VAL A 148 -15.26 4.35 -11.34
CA VAL A 148 -14.74 3.79 -12.60
C VAL A 148 -15.67 4.10 -13.79
N ARG A 149 -16.98 4.17 -13.58
CA ARG A 149 -18.02 4.47 -14.61
C ARG A 149 -17.84 3.65 -15.88
N PRO A 150 -17.86 2.32 -15.81
CA PRO A 150 -17.69 1.49 -16.99
C PRO A 150 -18.81 1.78 -18.00
N GLY A 151 -18.45 1.94 -19.30
CA GLY A 151 -19.39 2.24 -20.37
C GLY A 151 -19.61 3.73 -20.66
N PHE A 152 -19.00 4.65 -19.92
CA PHE A 152 -18.95 6.08 -20.23
C PHE A 152 -17.69 6.43 -21.03
N GLU A 153 -17.69 7.55 -21.75
CA GLU A 153 -16.53 8.02 -22.55
C GLU A 153 -15.24 8.19 -21.73
N SER A 154 -15.37 8.44 -20.41
CA SER A 154 -14.23 8.58 -19.49
C SER A 154 -13.61 7.26 -19.05
N PHE A 155 -14.19 6.10 -19.43
CA PHE A 155 -13.65 4.79 -19.03
C PHE A 155 -12.33 4.50 -19.72
N HIS A 156 -11.31 4.16 -18.93
CA HIS A 156 -10.00 3.73 -19.43
C HIS A 156 -9.64 2.33 -18.91
N PRO A 157 -9.13 1.41 -19.75
CA PRO A 157 -8.77 0.06 -19.33
C PRO A 157 -7.74 0.00 -18.17
N ALA A 158 -6.96 1.06 -17.96
CA ALA A 158 -6.01 1.15 -16.86
C ALA A 158 -6.67 1.07 -15.46
N TYR A 159 -7.98 1.29 -15.34
CA TYR A 159 -8.70 1.03 -14.09
C TYR A 159 -8.60 -0.44 -13.65
N PHE A 160 -8.55 -1.39 -14.59
CA PHE A 160 -8.33 -2.80 -14.26
C PHE A 160 -6.93 -3.06 -13.68
N LEU A 161 -5.91 -2.29 -14.08
CA LEU A 161 -4.57 -2.39 -13.51
C LEU A 161 -4.60 -2.00 -12.04
N ILE A 162 -5.27 -0.89 -11.69
CA ILE A 162 -5.42 -0.43 -10.32
C ILE A 162 -6.21 -1.42 -9.47
N PHE A 163 -7.31 -1.95 -10.02
CA PHE A 163 -8.14 -2.94 -9.32
C PHE A 163 -7.34 -4.23 -9.03
N THR A 164 -6.55 -4.69 -10.00
CA THR A 164 -5.66 -5.84 -9.84
C THR A 164 -4.52 -5.54 -8.85
N ALA A 165 -3.98 -4.31 -8.87
CA ALA A 165 -3.01 -3.85 -7.88
C ALA A 165 -3.58 -3.91 -6.46
N ALA A 166 -4.82 -3.45 -6.26
CA ALA A 166 -5.51 -3.51 -4.97
C ALA A 166 -5.75 -4.96 -4.50
N PHE A 167 -6.09 -5.87 -5.42
CA PHE A 167 -6.21 -7.29 -5.14
C PHE A 167 -4.87 -7.91 -4.70
N LEU A 168 -3.79 -7.66 -5.44
CA LEU A 168 -2.44 -8.15 -5.09
C LEU A 168 -1.94 -7.56 -3.76
N PHE A 169 -2.28 -6.31 -3.49
CA PHE A 169 -2.03 -5.72 -2.18
C PHE A 169 -2.77 -6.47 -1.07
N ALA A 170 -4.02 -6.87 -1.29
CA ALA A 170 -4.77 -7.68 -0.34
C ALA A 170 -4.16 -9.07 -0.16
N VAL A 171 -3.71 -9.74 -1.23
CA VAL A 171 -2.96 -11.01 -1.16
C VAL A 171 -1.72 -10.83 -0.28
N ARG A 172 -0.92 -9.79 -0.53
CA ARG A 172 0.24 -9.44 0.30
C ARG A 172 -0.14 -9.30 1.78
N GLN A 173 -1.27 -8.65 2.09
CA GLN A 173 -1.74 -8.46 3.46
C GLN A 173 -2.13 -9.77 4.14
N VAL A 174 -2.85 -10.63 3.45
CA VAL A 174 -3.26 -11.95 3.96
C VAL A 174 -2.05 -12.83 4.23
N VAL A 175 -1.08 -12.90 3.31
CA VAL A 175 0.18 -13.62 3.50
C VAL A 175 0.99 -13.01 4.65
N SER A 176 1.03 -11.67 4.77
CA SER A 176 1.70 -11.00 5.89
C SER A 176 1.10 -11.38 7.24
N ARG A 177 -0.22 -11.48 7.33
CA ARG A 177 -0.92 -11.91 8.54
C ARG A 177 -0.54 -13.34 8.94
N HIS A 178 -0.42 -14.23 7.97
CA HIS A 178 0.03 -15.61 8.25
C HIS A 178 1.49 -15.64 8.75
N LEU A 179 2.38 -14.87 8.09
CA LEU A 179 3.81 -14.80 8.42
C LEU A 179 4.11 -14.08 9.74
N SER A 180 3.25 -13.17 10.18
CA SER A 180 3.48 -12.36 11.40
C SER A 180 3.58 -13.20 12.68
N ASN A 181 3.04 -14.41 12.68
CA ASN A 181 3.15 -15.37 13.78
C ASN A 181 4.45 -16.18 13.75
N MET A 182 5.21 -16.13 12.65
CA MET A 182 6.36 -16.98 12.38
C MET A 182 7.66 -16.17 12.28
N ASP A 183 7.60 -14.98 11.68
CA ASP A 183 8.74 -14.16 11.34
C ASP A 183 8.67 -12.76 11.97
N LYS A 184 9.84 -12.17 12.21
CA LYS A 184 9.93 -10.77 12.65
C LYS A 184 9.58 -9.82 11.53
N THR A 185 9.01 -8.66 11.85
CA THR A 185 8.68 -7.61 10.87
C THR A 185 9.89 -7.20 10.03
N ALA A 186 11.08 -7.10 10.64
CA ALA A 186 12.33 -6.78 9.94
C ALA A 186 12.66 -7.80 8.84
N THR A 187 12.46 -9.10 9.10
CA THR A 187 12.63 -10.18 8.11
C THR A 187 11.70 -9.97 6.92
N THR A 188 10.43 -9.72 7.20
CA THR A 188 9.41 -9.50 6.19
C THR A 188 9.70 -8.27 5.32
N VAL A 189 10.15 -7.17 5.93
CA VAL A 189 10.57 -5.95 5.21
C VAL A 189 11.79 -6.21 4.34
N ALA A 190 12.79 -6.94 4.86
CA ALA A 190 14.00 -7.30 4.11
C ALA A 190 13.67 -8.13 2.87
N TYR A 191 12.87 -9.19 3.01
CA TYR A 191 12.44 -10.01 1.88
C TYR A 191 11.67 -9.19 0.83
N THR A 192 10.81 -8.27 1.28
CA THR A 192 10.06 -7.41 0.35
C THR A 192 11.00 -6.49 -0.44
N ALA A 193 11.95 -5.85 0.25
CA ALA A 193 12.92 -4.96 -0.38
C ALA A 193 13.75 -5.71 -1.44
N PHE A 194 14.32 -6.88 -1.07
CA PHE A 194 15.11 -7.69 -1.98
C PHE A 194 14.28 -8.26 -3.13
N ALA A 195 13.12 -8.86 -2.84
CA ALA A 195 12.27 -9.44 -3.87
C ALA A 195 11.81 -8.38 -4.88
N SER A 196 11.32 -7.22 -4.42
CA SER A 196 10.89 -6.13 -5.30
C SER A 196 12.05 -5.57 -6.10
N PHE A 197 13.20 -5.31 -5.47
CA PHE A 197 14.36 -4.74 -6.13
C PHE A 197 14.93 -5.67 -7.21
N LEU A 198 15.09 -6.96 -6.89
CA LEU A 198 15.65 -7.93 -7.83
C LEU A 198 14.67 -8.28 -8.96
N MET A 199 13.40 -8.55 -8.64
CA MET A 199 12.40 -8.91 -9.66
C MET A 199 12.21 -7.81 -10.71
N ILE A 200 12.15 -6.56 -10.29
CA ILE A 200 11.98 -5.42 -11.20
C ILE A 200 13.32 -5.04 -11.82
N GLY A 201 14.43 -5.26 -11.10
CA GLY A 201 15.79 -5.00 -11.55
C GLY A 201 16.18 -5.78 -12.80
N VAL A 202 15.68 -7.01 -12.97
CA VAL A 202 15.94 -7.84 -14.17
C VAL A 202 15.47 -7.15 -15.46
N PHE A 203 14.43 -6.33 -15.40
CA PHE A 203 13.89 -5.63 -16.57
C PHE A 203 14.60 -4.31 -16.87
N GLN A 204 15.45 -3.79 -15.96
CA GLN A 204 16.07 -2.47 -16.12
C GLN A 204 16.92 -2.35 -17.40
N PRO A 205 17.73 -3.35 -17.82
CA PRO A 205 18.51 -3.22 -19.05
C PRO A 205 17.67 -2.96 -20.30
N ALA A 206 16.41 -3.39 -20.30
CA ALA A 206 15.50 -3.22 -21.44
C ALA A 206 14.73 -1.88 -21.42
N VAL A 207 14.60 -1.24 -20.26
CA VAL A 207 13.73 -0.05 -20.11
C VAL A 207 14.48 1.17 -19.55
N TRP A 208 15.78 1.06 -19.31
CA TRP A 208 16.55 2.09 -18.64
C TRP A 208 16.69 3.34 -19.51
N ILE A 209 16.26 4.45 -18.98
CA ILE A 209 16.49 5.80 -19.50
C ILE A 209 17.29 6.55 -18.44
N THR A 210 18.50 7.01 -18.79
CA THR A 210 19.35 7.74 -17.85
C THR A 210 18.76 9.12 -17.55
N PRO A 211 18.52 9.47 -16.26
CA PRO A 211 18.05 10.81 -15.91
C PRO A 211 19.08 11.87 -16.32
N GLN A 212 18.70 12.80 -17.21
CA GLN A 212 19.62 13.80 -17.76
C GLN A 212 19.50 15.16 -17.08
N THR A 213 18.36 15.43 -16.42
CA THR A 213 18.12 16.73 -15.79
C THR A 213 18.26 16.65 -14.26
N GLY A 214 18.78 17.72 -13.65
CA GLY A 214 18.86 17.81 -12.20
C GLY A 214 17.49 17.69 -11.53
N VAL A 215 16.42 18.10 -12.20
CA VAL A 215 15.03 17.98 -11.71
C VAL A 215 14.63 16.51 -11.60
N HIS A 216 14.87 15.70 -12.62
CA HIS A 216 14.58 14.26 -12.59
C HIS A 216 15.35 13.56 -11.46
N ILE A 217 16.65 13.89 -11.31
CA ILE A 217 17.48 13.31 -10.23
C ILE A 217 16.94 13.71 -8.87
N ALA A 218 16.55 14.98 -8.67
CA ALA A 218 15.96 15.45 -7.42
C ALA A 218 14.61 14.76 -7.12
N MET A 219 13.74 14.60 -8.13
CA MET A 219 12.45 13.89 -7.97
C MET A 219 12.66 12.42 -7.57
N ILE A 220 13.58 11.72 -8.24
CA ILE A 220 13.92 10.31 -7.95
C ILE A 220 14.48 10.17 -6.53
N PHE A 221 15.43 11.05 -6.16
CA PHE A 221 16.02 11.05 -4.83
C PHE A 221 14.96 11.31 -3.74
N LEU A 222 14.10 12.30 -3.95
CA LEU A 222 13.02 12.64 -3.02
C LEU A 222 12.02 11.49 -2.92
N MET A 223 11.62 10.89 -4.05
CA MET A 223 10.72 9.74 -4.09
C MET A 223 11.28 8.54 -3.34
N ALA A 224 12.55 8.19 -3.55
CA ALA A 224 13.21 7.08 -2.87
C ALA A 224 13.34 7.34 -1.36
N THR A 225 13.73 8.55 -0.97
CA THR A 225 13.90 8.93 0.43
C THR A 225 12.57 8.95 1.17
N LEU A 226 11.56 9.62 0.61
CA LEU A 226 10.23 9.68 1.22
C LEU A 226 9.52 8.32 1.22
N GLY A 227 9.77 7.47 0.22
CA GLY A 227 9.27 6.10 0.20
C GLY A 227 9.83 5.27 1.35
N GLY A 228 11.14 5.32 1.57
CA GLY A 228 11.81 4.67 2.70
C GLY A 228 11.38 5.23 4.06
N ALA A 229 11.29 6.56 4.17
CA ALA A 229 10.81 7.25 5.37
C ALA A 229 9.36 6.88 5.68
N GLY A 230 8.47 6.85 4.68
CA GLY A 230 7.09 6.47 4.84
C GLY A 230 6.93 5.04 5.38
N GLU A 231 7.66 4.08 4.83
CA GLU A 231 7.67 2.69 5.35
C GLU A 231 8.19 2.64 6.80
N PHE A 232 9.24 3.37 7.14
CA PHE A 232 9.72 3.47 8.51
C PHE A 232 8.66 4.05 9.46
N LEU A 233 7.98 5.11 9.05
CA LEU A 233 6.91 5.73 9.84
C LEU A 233 5.72 4.77 10.04
N VAL A 234 5.34 3.99 9.03
CA VAL A 234 4.31 2.94 9.16
C VAL A 234 4.70 1.91 10.19
N ILE A 235 5.94 1.40 10.12
CA ILE A 235 6.44 0.40 11.08
C ILE A 235 6.39 0.98 12.50
N LYS A 236 6.91 2.19 12.71
CA LYS A 236 6.91 2.85 14.02
C LYS A 236 5.50 3.14 14.53
N SER A 237 4.59 3.53 13.66
CA SER A 237 3.18 3.72 14.00
C SER A 237 2.55 2.43 14.55
N LEU A 238 2.78 1.29 13.87
CA LEU A 238 2.24 -0.01 14.26
C LEU A 238 2.89 -0.59 15.52
N GLU A 239 4.12 -0.17 15.86
CA GLU A 239 4.74 -0.49 17.15
C GLU A 239 4.11 0.29 18.32
N MET A 240 3.60 1.50 18.05
CA MET A 240 3.08 2.42 19.08
C MET A 240 1.55 2.38 19.24
N ALA A 241 0.82 1.96 18.21
CA ALA A 241 -0.62 1.93 18.22
C ALA A 241 -1.18 0.67 17.56
N SER A 242 -2.37 0.26 17.98
CA SER A 242 -3.03 -0.90 17.37
C SER A 242 -3.38 -0.62 15.90
N SER A 243 -3.28 -1.66 15.05
CA SER A 243 -3.62 -1.56 13.63
C SER A 243 -5.01 -0.96 13.38
N VAL A 244 -5.97 -1.25 14.26
CA VAL A 244 -7.34 -0.71 14.15
C VAL A 244 -7.39 0.79 14.43
N SER A 245 -6.54 1.30 15.34
CA SER A 245 -6.51 2.73 15.68
C SER A 245 -5.88 3.56 14.57
N VAL A 246 -4.91 3.00 13.83
CA VAL A 246 -4.20 3.70 12.75
C VAL A 246 -4.81 3.48 11.37
N ALA A 247 -5.64 2.43 11.20
CA ALA A 247 -6.24 2.10 9.90
C ALA A 247 -7.02 3.26 9.26
N PRO A 248 -7.81 4.10 10.00
CA PRO A 248 -8.47 5.26 9.40
C PRO A 248 -7.51 6.25 8.75
N MET A 249 -6.26 6.32 9.22
CA MET A 249 -5.28 7.27 8.69
C MET A 249 -4.87 6.95 7.25
N HIS A 250 -5.01 5.71 6.78
CA HIS A 250 -4.79 5.38 5.37
C HIS A 250 -5.68 6.19 4.43
N TYR A 251 -6.91 6.49 4.85
CA TYR A 251 -7.83 7.28 4.04
C TYR A 251 -7.45 8.76 3.93
N THR A 252 -6.55 9.26 4.80
CA THR A 252 -6.05 10.64 4.66
C THR A 252 -5.23 10.82 3.38
N MET A 253 -4.72 9.74 2.80
CA MET A 253 -3.99 9.77 1.54
C MET A 253 -4.84 10.40 0.41
N ILE A 254 -6.18 10.18 0.40
CA ILE A 254 -7.04 10.76 -0.63
C ILE A 254 -7.12 12.29 -0.54
N ILE A 255 -7.00 12.83 0.68
CA ILE A 255 -6.98 14.28 0.89
C ILE A 255 -5.75 14.87 0.20
N TRP A 256 -4.59 14.26 0.44
CA TRP A 256 -3.32 14.72 -0.13
C TRP A 256 -3.25 14.51 -1.64
N THR A 257 -3.67 13.35 -2.14
CA THR A 257 -3.67 13.08 -3.59
C THR A 257 -4.69 13.94 -4.33
N SER A 258 -5.83 14.27 -3.72
CA SER A 258 -6.80 15.22 -4.30
C SER A 258 -6.23 16.64 -4.33
N LEU A 259 -5.55 17.05 -3.26
CA LEU A 259 -4.89 18.37 -3.20
C LEU A 259 -3.80 18.49 -4.27
N TYR A 260 -2.92 17.49 -4.39
CA TYR A 260 -1.87 17.48 -5.41
C TYR A 260 -2.44 17.29 -6.82
N GLY A 261 -3.53 16.52 -6.96
CA GLY A 261 -4.27 16.38 -8.20
C GLY A 261 -4.77 17.73 -8.74
N PHE A 262 -5.28 18.56 -7.85
CA PHE A 262 -5.69 19.93 -8.17
C PHE A 262 -4.49 20.86 -8.44
N LEU A 263 -3.52 20.93 -7.50
CA LEU A 263 -2.43 21.92 -7.57
C LEU A 263 -1.43 21.66 -8.70
N ILE A 264 -1.23 20.39 -9.10
CA ILE A 264 -0.15 19.98 -10.02
C ILE A 264 -0.71 19.55 -11.38
N PHE A 265 -1.88 18.92 -11.38
CA PHE A 265 -2.46 18.33 -12.60
C PHE A 265 -3.75 19.03 -13.05
N ASP A 266 -4.18 20.11 -12.38
CA ASP A 266 -5.44 20.83 -12.67
C ASP A 266 -6.67 19.90 -12.72
N LYS A 267 -6.65 18.80 -11.95
CA LYS A 267 -7.74 17.81 -11.88
C LYS A 267 -8.54 17.99 -10.61
N ILE A 268 -9.77 18.48 -10.76
CA ILE A 268 -10.73 18.59 -9.65
C ILE A 268 -11.61 17.35 -9.64
N PRO A 269 -11.64 16.57 -8.55
CA PRO A 269 -12.55 15.44 -8.43
C PRO A 269 -14.01 15.91 -8.50
N ASP A 270 -14.81 15.22 -9.30
CA ASP A 270 -16.22 15.55 -9.45
C ASP A 270 -17.10 14.98 -8.31
N THR A 271 -18.40 15.31 -8.34
CA THR A 271 -19.33 14.86 -7.30
C THR A 271 -19.43 13.35 -7.20
N LEU A 272 -19.44 12.62 -8.34
CA LEU A 272 -19.53 11.16 -8.34
C LEU A 272 -18.28 10.50 -7.76
N PHE A 273 -17.11 11.09 -8.00
CA PHE A 273 -15.87 10.67 -7.33
C PHE A 273 -16.02 10.71 -5.81
N TRP A 274 -16.53 11.81 -5.25
CA TRP A 274 -16.72 11.94 -3.80
C TRP A 274 -17.76 10.97 -3.26
N VAL A 275 -18.87 10.77 -3.96
CA VAL A 275 -19.90 9.78 -3.58
C VAL A 275 -19.29 8.38 -3.52
N GLY A 276 -18.59 7.94 -4.58
CA GLY A 276 -17.95 6.63 -4.62
C GLY A 276 -16.88 6.47 -3.54
N THR A 277 -16.05 7.50 -3.33
CA THR A 277 -15.01 7.54 -2.31
C THR A 277 -15.59 7.39 -0.89
N ILE A 278 -16.65 8.12 -0.56
CA ILE A 278 -17.33 8.02 0.73
C ILE A 278 -17.87 6.61 0.96
N LEU A 279 -18.50 6.01 -0.05
CA LEU A 279 -19.01 4.63 0.04
C LEU A 279 -17.89 3.63 0.32
N ILE A 280 -16.75 3.74 -0.37
CA ILE A 280 -15.58 2.86 -0.16
C ILE A 280 -15.02 3.04 1.25
N ILE A 281 -14.80 4.29 1.69
CA ILE A 281 -14.25 4.59 3.01
C ILE A 281 -15.17 4.06 4.12
N MET A 282 -16.46 4.38 4.07
CA MET A 282 -17.42 3.94 5.07
C MET A 282 -17.53 2.42 5.13
N SER A 283 -17.54 1.76 3.98
CA SER A 283 -17.52 0.30 3.86
C SER A 283 -16.25 -0.30 4.48
N GLY A 284 -15.08 0.22 4.12
CA GLY A 284 -13.79 -0.25 4.64
C GLY A 284 -13.67 -0.04 6.16
N LEU A 285 -14.08 1.12 6.69
CA LEU A 285 -14.10 1.40 8.12
C LEU A 285 -15.06 0.46 8.87
N TYR A 286 -16.23 0.17 8.28
CA TYR A 286 -17.18 -0.77 8.89
C TYR A 286 -16.60 -2.19 8.97
N VAL A 287 -15.93 -2.67 7.91
CA VAL A 287 -15.26 -3.98 7.90
C VAL A 287 -14.18 -4.04 8.99
N LEU A 288 -13.35 -3.00 9.12
CA LEU A 288 -12.30 -2.90 10.13
C LEU A 288 -12.87 -2.88 11.56
N ALA A 289 -13.92 -2.09 11.81
CA ALA A 289 -14.53 -1.98 13.14
C ALA A 289 -15.14 -3.32 13.62
N ARG A 290 -15.69 -4.10 12.71
CA ARG A 290 -16.29 -5.43 13.01
C ARG A 290 -15.25 -6.54 13.15
N GLY A 291 -14.06 -6.40 12.57
CA GLY A 291 -12.94 -7.33 12.74
C GLY A 291 -12.46 -7.49 14.19
N LYS A 292 -12.82 -6.55 15.06
CA LYS A 292 -12.45 -6.51 16.49
C LYS A 292 -13.39 -7.32 17.43
N LYS A 293 -14.58 -7.69 16.96
CA LYS A 293 -15.63 -8.27 17.83
C LYS A 293 -15.75 -9.80 17.77
N ASN A 294 -14.96 -10.44 16.95
CA ASN A 294 -14.79 -11.88 16.86
C ASN A 294 -13.32 -12.23 17.18
#